data_f53a072398baaaae6956e77120b3dab3
#
_entry.id   f53a072398baaaae6956e77120b3dab3
#
_cell.length_a   1.000
_cell.length_b   1.000
_cell.length_c   1.000
_cell.angle_alpha   90.00
_cell.angle_beta   90.00
_cell.angle_gamma   90.00
#
_symmetry.space_group_name_H-M   'P 1'
#
loop_
_entity.id
_entity.type
_entity.pdbx_description
1 polymer ?
#
loop_
_entity_poly.entity_id
_entity_poly.type
_entity_poly.pdbx_seq_one_letter_code
_entity_poly.pdbx_strand_id
1 'polypeptide(L)'
;MKLLASATSPYARKLRVIAHELGIALPVEDTTPMADPAALLAANPLGKVPALVLDDGSAIIDSPVIAAFLLASVPGQQLMANSGPGHWHARTTEALADGVLDAAIILRFNMAQGITAGPWVDRQYRAIERALAVMNTRVGGSGLGDICCAVAVDYLSFRFPDLDWRSHNPALVAHADRLLATPAFVATRPPA
;
A
#
# COMPACT_ATOMS: atom_id res chain seq x y z
N MET A 1 0.19 16.62 -12.64
CA MET A 1 -0.50 15.37 -12.21
C MET A 1 -1.05 15.52 -10.79
N LYS A 2 -2.12 14.75 -10.44
CA LYS A 2 -2.70 14.71 -9.08
C LYS A 2 -3.21 13.30 -8.77
N LEU A 3 -3.19 12.92 -7.49
CA LEU A 3 -3.63 11.62 -7.01
C LEU A 3 -5.03 11.73 -6.40
N LEU A 4 -6.02 11.01 -6.95
CA LEU A 4 -7.30 10.81 -6.31
C LEU A 4 -7.15 9.71 -5.27
N ALA A 5 -7.37 10.04 -4.00
CA ALA A 5 -7.07 9.14 -2.90
C ALA A 5 -7.92 9.43 -1.66
N SER A 6 -8.27 8.41 -0.89
CA SER A 6 -8.79 8.64 0.45
C SER A 6 -7.66 8.63 1.49
N ALA A 7 -7.81 9.44 2.52
CA ALA A 7 -6.79 9.60 3.57
C ALA A 7 -6.41 8.29 4.29
N THR A 8 -7.33 7.31 4.31
CA THR A 8 -7.13 6.02 4.98
C THR A 8 -6.78 4.88 4.02
N SER A 9 -6.62 5.14 2.72
CA SER A 9 -6.26 4.11 1.75
C SER A 9 -4.78 3.71 1.90
N PRO A 10 -4.48 2.44 2.19
CA PRO A 10 -3.09 1.99 2.28
C PRO A 10 -2.39 1.98 0.91
N TYR A 11 -3.12 1.69 -0.15
CA TYR A 11 -2.60 1.74 -1.52
C TYR A 11 -2.21 3.16 -1.94
N ALA A 12 -3.02 4.16 -1.56
CA ALA A 12 -2.69 5.55 -1.81
C ALA A 12 -1.50 6.00 -0.93
N ARG A 13 -1.44 5.55 0.32
CA ARG A 13 -0.32 5.85 1.22
C ARG A 13 1.00 5.33 0.67
N LYS A 14 1.03 4.10 0.13
CA LYS A 14 2.19 3.55 -0.57
C LYS A 14 2.75 4.55 -1.60
N LEU A 15 1.88 5.07 -2.46
CA LEU A 15 2.27 6.01 -3.51
C LEU A 15 2.75 7.37 -2.97
N ARG A 16 2.13 7.86 -1.91
CA ARG A 16 2.55 9.11 -1.25
C ARG A 16 3.93 8.98 -0.62
N VAL A 17 4.23 7.83 0.01
CA VAL A 17 5.56 7.52 0.53
C VAL A 17 6.58 7.45 -0.61
N ILE A 18 6.29 6.70 -1.67
CA ILE A 18 7.17 6.57 -2.85
C ILE A 18 7.44 7.96 -3.46
N ALA A 19 6.41 8.78 -3.66
CA ALA A 19 6.57 10.12 -4.21
C ALA A 19 7.47 11.00 -3.33
N HIS A 20 7.29 10.93 -2.00
CA HIS A 20 8.12 11.66 -1.05
C HIS A 20 9.61 11.23 -1.14
N GLU A 21 9.88 9.93 -1.15
CA GLU A 21 11.23 9.36 -1.28
C GLU A 21 11.88 9.72 -2.63
N LEU A 22 11.09 9.89 -3.68
CA LEU A 22 11.55 10.31 -5.01
C LEU A 22 11.66 11.84 -5.17
N GLY A 23 11.25 12.63 -4.17
CA GLY A 23 11.20 14.08 -4.29
C GLY A 23 10.13 14.59 -5.28
N ILE A 24 9.12 13.79 -5.57
CA ILE A 24 8.02 14.14 -6.49
C ILE A 24 6.93 14.90 -5.71
N ALA A 25 6.62 16.13 -6.15
CA ALA A 25 5.42 16.82 -5.69
C ALA A 25 4.18 16.11 -6.22
N LEU A 26 3.42 15.45 -5.33
CA LEU A 26 2.21 14.70 -5.67
C LEU A 26 1.00 15.27 -4.93
N PRO A 27 0.30 16.27 -5.50
CA PRO A 27 -0.95 16.76 -4.94
C PRO A 27 -1.98 15.66 -4.78
N VAL A 28 -2.64 15.63 -3.62
CA VAL A 28 -3.68 14.65 -3.30
C VAL A 28 -5.03 15.36 -3.28
N GLU A 29 -5.98 14.85 -4.06
CA GLU A 29 -7.38 15.23 -3.99
C GLU A 29 -8.12 14.19 -3.16
N ASP A 30 -8.61 14.62 -1.97
CA ASP A 30 -9.34 13.71 -1.09
C ASP A 30 -10.63 13.22 -1.74
N THR A 31 -10.78 11.92 -1.79
CA THR A 31 -11.81 11.26 -2.57
C THR A 31 -12.44 10.14 -1.76
N THR A 32 -13.76 10.17 -1.59
CA THR A 32 -14.53 9.12 -0.92
C THR A 32 -15.07 8.12 -1.96
N PRO A 33 -14.45 6.95 -2.16
CA PRO A 33 -14.84 6.02 -3.24
C PRO A 33 -16.30 5.57 -3.16
N MET A 34 -16.81 5.36 -1.95
CA MET A 34 -18.18 4.87 -1.72
C MET A 34 -19.28 5.87 -2.12
N ALA A 35 -18.91 7.12 -2.44
CA ALA A 35 -19.83 8.14 -2.93
C ALA A 35 -19.90 8.18 -4.48
N ASP A 36 -19.15 7.32 -5.16
CA ASP A 36 -19.05 7.26 -6.63
C ASP A 36 -18.85 8.63 -7.29
N PRO A 37 -17.86 9.44 -6.84
CA PRO A 37 -17.69 10.79 -7.37
C PRO A 37 -17.31 10.74 -8.84
N ALA A 38 -17.93 11.60 -9.66
CA ALA A 38 -17.78 11.60 -11.11
C ALA A 38 -16.32 11.70 -11.58
N ALA A 39 -15.48 12.48 -10.87
CA ALA A 39 -14.06 12.60 -11.17
C ALA A 39 -13.31 11.26 -10.97
N LEU A 40 -13.65 10.49 -9.93
CA LEU A 40 -13.08 9.16 -9.72
C LEU A 40 -13.54 8.18 -10.80
N LEU A 41 -14.84 8.13 -11.10
CA LEU A 41 -15.38 7.21 -12.10
C LEU A 41 -14.81 7.50 -13.50
N ALA A 42 -14.56 8.77 -13.83
CA ALA A 42 -13.91 9.16 -15.08
C ALA A 42 -12.43 8.70 -15.14
N ALA A 43 -11.71 8.75 -14.01
CA ALA A 43 -10.30 8.33 -13.93
C ALA A 43 -10.15 6.81 -13.76
N ASN A 44 -11.06 6.19 -13.02
CA ASN A 44 -11.07 4.75 -12.75
C ASN A 44 -12.49 4.21 -12.74
N PRO A 45 -12.93 3.55 -13.83
CA PRO A 45 -14.30 3.04 -13.95
C PRO A 45 -14.65 1.95 -12.92
N LEU A 46 -13.64 1.42 -12.17
CA LEU A 46 -13.87 0.50 -11.05
C LEU A 46 -14.26 1.23 -9.76
N GLY A 47 -14.30 2.57 -9.75
CA GLY A 47 -14.64 3.37 -8.57
C GLY A 47 -13.64 3.22 -7.41
N LYS A 48 -12.40 2.81 -7.69
CA LYS A 48 -11.37 2.55 -6.67
C LYS A 48 -10.30 3.63 -6.63
N VAL A 49 -9.85 3.96 -5.43
CA VAL A 49 -8.64 4.76 -5.20
C VAL A 49 -7.47 3.83 -4.88
N PRO A 50 -6.22 4.23 -5.23
CA PRO A 50 -5.82 5.47 -5.90
C PRO A 50 -6.03 5.46 -7.41
N ALA A 51 -6.20 6.66 -7.99
CA ALA A 51 -6.09 6.90 -9.42
C ALA A 51 -5.21 8.15 -9.65
N LEU A 52 -4.23 8.08 -10.52
CA LEU A 52 -3.35 9.18 -10.86
C LEU A 52 -3.85 9.86 -12.13
N VAL A 53 -4.26 11.12 -12.03
CA VAL A 53 -4.67 11.93 -13.19
C VAL A 53 -3.49 12.76 -13.65
N LEU A 54 -3.10 12.63 -14.91
CA LEU A 54 -2.01 13.37 -15.54
C LEU A 54 -2.47 14.74 -16.05
N ASP A 55 -1.50 15.60 -16.44
CA ASP A 55 -1.79 16.96 -16.85
C ASP A 55 -2.53 17.04 -18.19
N ASP A 56 -2.44 16.01 -19.02
CA ASP A 56 -3.20 15.86 -20.27
C ASP A 56 -4.62 15.30 -20.07
N GLY A 57 -5.00 15.02 -18.81
CA GLY A 57 -6.30 14.47 -18.45
C GLY A 57 -6.38 12.94 -18.51
N SER A 58 -5.35 12.24 -18.98
CA SER A 58 -5.30 10.78 -18.92
C SER A 58 -5.13 10.29 -17.48
N ALA A 59 -5.49 9.04 -17.21
CA ALA A 59 -5.37 8.47 -15.87
C ALA A 59 -4.60 7.14 -15.89
N ILE A 60 -3.88 6.90 -14.78
CA ILE A 60 -3.16 5.66 -14.51
C ILE A 60 -3.78 4.98 -13.28
N ILE A 61 -4.06 3.72 -13.39
CA ILE A 61 -4.54 2.80 -12.36
C ILE A 61 -3.82 1.45 -12.56
N ASP A 62 -3.63 0.57 -11.57
CA ASP A 62 -3.87 0.74 -10.15
C ASP A 62 -2.56 1.11 -9.40
N SER A 63 -2.50 0.91 -8.09
CA SER A 63 -1.34 1.36 -7.30
C SER A 63 0.01 0.77 -7.73
N PRO A 64 0.16 -0.52 -8.13
CA PRO A 64 1.40 -1.05 -8.71
C PRO A 64 1.82 -0.35 -10.00
N VAL A 65 0.85 -0.02 -10.88
CA VAL A 65 1.12 0.67 -12.15
C VAL A 65 1.53 2.11 -11.90
N ILE A 66 0.83 2.80 -10.98
CA ILE A 66 1.20 4.16 -10.57
C ILE A 66 2.59 4.17 -9.92
N ALA A 67 2.91 3.20 -9.06
CA ALA A 67 4.24 3.06 -8.48
C ALA A 67 5.32 2.91 -9.57
N ALA A 68 5.06 2.07 -10.57
CA ALA A 68 5.97 1.91 -11.72
C ALA A 68 6.16 3.22 -12.49
N PHE A 69 5.09 3.97 -12.72
CA PHE A 69 5.14 5.26 -13.40
C PHE A 69 5.98 6.29 -12.60
N LEU A 70 5.77 6.40 -11.28
CA LEU A 70 6.54 7.30 -10.42
C LEU A 70 8.03 6.94 -10.42
N LEU A 71 8.36 5.65 -10.30
CA LEU A 71 9.74 5.16 -10.35
C LEU A 71 10.41 5.47 -11.70
N ALA A 72 9.70 5.27 -12.81
CA ALA A 72 10.19 5.55 -14.14
C ALA A 72 10.39 7.05 -14.40
N SER A 73 9.67 7.92 -13.67
CA SER A 73 9.76 9.37 -13.82
C SER A 73 11.06 9.95 -13.23
N VAL A 74 11.81 9.18 -12.43
CA VAL A 74 13.06 9.63 -11.80
C VAL A 74 14.22 8.73 -12.24
N PRO A 75 14.98 9.11 -13.27
CA PRO A 75 16.16 8.35 -13.69
C PRO A 75 17.19 8.23 -12.56
N GLY A 76 17.69 7.01 -12.35
CA GLY A 76 18.70 6.74 -11.32
C GLY A 76 18.14 6.62 -9.89
N GLN A 77 16.82 6.55 -9.72
CA GLN A 77 16.20 6.27 -8.43
C GLN A 77 16.75 4.96 -7.81
N GLN A 78 16.78 4.90 -6.48
CA GLN A 78 17.36 3.77 -5.72
C GLN A 78 16.31 2.88 -5.04
N LEU A 79 15.01 3.16 -5.20
CA LEU A 79 13.94 2.39 -4.55
C LEU A 79 13.74 1.02 -5.19
N MET A 80 14.12 0.86 -6.47
CA MET A 80 13.99 -0.41 -7.17
C MET A 80 15.01 -0.52 -8.31
N ALA A 81 15.65 -1.68 -8.44
CA ALA A 81 16.47 -1.99 -9.60
C ALA A 81 15.63 -1.99 -10.88
N ASN A 82 16.21 -1.53 -11.99
CA ASN A 82 15.51 -1.45 -13.29
C ASN A 82 15.25 -2.84 -13.92
N SER A 83 16.07 -3.84 -13.58
CA SER A 83 15.98 -5.20 -14.13
C SER A 83 16.67 -6.21 -13.22
N GLY A 84 16.64 -7.48 -13.63
CA GLY A 84 17.34 -8.57 -12.95
C GLY A 84 16.65 -9.07 -11.68
N PRO A 85 17.34 -9.93 -10.90
CA PRO A 85 16.74 -10.57 -9.73
C PRO A 85 16.21 -9.60 -8.68
N GLY A 86 16.91 -8.48 -8.42
CA GLY A 86 16.48 -7.45 -7.48
C GLY A 86 15.19 -6.77 -7.89
N HIS A 87 14.96 -6.53 -9.17
CA HIS A 87 13.70 -6.02 -9.70
C HIS A 87 12.54 -6.95 -9.37
N TRP A 88 12.66 -8.22 -9.72
CA TRP A 88 11.61 -9.21 -9.50
C TRP A 88 11.37 -9.49 -8.02
N HIS A 89 12.42 -9.44 -7.20
CA HIS A 89 12.28 -9.53 -5.76
C HIS A 89 11.42 -8.38 -5.20
N ALA A 90 11.70 -7.13 -5.60
CA ALA A 90 10.95 -5.96 -5.16
C ALA A 90 9.48 -6.04 -5.62
N ARG A 91 9.23 -6.39 -6.89
CA ARG A 91 7.87 -6.53 -7.42
C ARG A 91 7.07 -7.67 -6.75
N THR A 92 7.72 -8.79 -6.49
CA THR A 92 7.06 -9.91 -5.79
C THR A 92 6.75 -9.55 -4.34
N THR A 93 7.63 -8.77 -3.69
CA THR A 93 7.39 -8.30 -2.32
C THR A 93 6.27 -7.25 -2.28
N GLU A 94 6.20 -6.34 -3.26
CA GLU A 94 5.06 -5.44 -3.44
C GLU A 94 3.76 -6.22 -3.59
N ALA A 95 3.71 -7.19 -4.51
CA ALA A 95 2.51 -8.00 -4.73
C ALA A 95 2.08 -8.79 -3.48
N LEU A 96 3.04 -9.27 -2.68
CA LEU A 96 2.76 -9.95 -1.43
C LEU A 96 2.15 -9.00 -0.38
N ALA A 97 2.70 -7.79 -0.25
CA ALA A 97 2.18 -6.76 0.65
C ALA A 97 0.78 -6.27 0.21
N ASP A 98 0.58 -6.05 -1.09
CA ASP A 98 -0.74 -5.71 -1.63
C ASP A 98 -1.75 -6.83 -1.39
N GLY A 99 -1.35 -8.10 -1.50
CA GLY A 99 -2.20 -9.25 -1.16
C GLY A 99 -2.59 -9.30 0.34
N VAL A 100 -1.73 -8.85 1.24
CA VAL A 100 -2.09 -8.66 2.67
C VAL A 100 -3.15 -7.57 2.80
N LEU A 101 -2.99 -6.45 2.10
CA LEU A 101 -3.96 -5.36 2.10
C LEU A 101 -5.31 -5.79 1.51
N ASP A 102 -5.31 -6.56 0.42
CA ASP A 102 -6.53 -7.09 -0.19
C ASP A 102 -7.30 -7.97 0.80
N ALA A 103 -6.62 -8.89 1.48
CA ALA A 103 -7.22 -9.73 2.51
C ALA A 103 -7.78 -8.88 3.67
N ALA A 104 -7.04 -7.87 4.12
CA ALA A 104 -7.47 -6.97 5.19
C ALA A 104 -8.69 -6.11 4.78
N ILE A 105 -8.73 -5.62 3.55
CA ILE A 105 -9.88 -4.87 3.01
C ILE A 105 -11.12 -5.75 2.94
N ILE A 106 -11.00 -7.01 2.47
CA ILE A 106 -12.10 -7.98 2.46
C ILE A 106 -12.63 -8.19 3.88
N LEU A 107 -11.75 -8.45 4.85
CA LEU A 107 -12.13 -8.62 6.27
C LEU A 107 -12.85 -7.38 6.81
N ARG A 108 -12.32 -6.18 6.54
CA ARG A 108 -12.93 -4.93 6.98
C ARG A 108 -14.35 -4.74 6.44
N PHE A 109 -14.58 -5.00 5.15
CA PHE A 109 -15.91 -4.89 4.56
C PHE A 109 -16.86 -5.98 5.07
N ASN A 110 -16.37 -7.20 5.28
CA ASN A 110 -17.13 -8.27 5.91
C ASN A 110 -17.58 -7.87 7.33
N MET A 111 -16.66 -7.36 8.15
CA MET A 111 -16.97 -6.89 9.51
C MET A 111 -18.02 -5.78 9.50
N ALA A 112 -17.94 -4.83 8.56
CA ALA A 112 -18.95 -3.77 8.43
C ALA A 112 -20.35 -4.29 8.08
N GLN A 113 -20.44 -5.52 7.53
CA GLN A 113 -21.69 -6.22 7.22
C GLN A 113 -22.07 -7.26 8.31
N GLY A 114 -21.37 -7.31 9.44
CA GLY A 114 -21.60 -8.26 10.51
C GLY A 114 -21.05 -9.68 10.23
N ILE A 115 -20.26 -9.86 9.16
CA ILE A 115 -19.65 -11.14 8.80
C ILE A 115 -18.27 -11.22 9.45
N THR A 116 -18.20 -11.82 10.63
CA THR A 116 -16.96 -11.87 11.44
C THR A 116 -16.35 -13.25 11.57
N ALA A 117 -17.02 -14.31 11.06
CA ALA A 117 -16.56 -15.69 11.14
C ALA A 117 -16.96 -16.51 9.90
N GLY A 118 -16.33 -17.65 9.74
CA GLY A 118 -16.62 -18.62 8.68
C GLY A 118 -15.41 -18.93 7.81
N PRO A 119 -15.47 -20.00 7.00
CA PRO A 119 -14.32 -20.53 6.26
C PRO A 119 -13.61 -19.51 5.36
N TRP A 120 -14.38 -18.57 4.80
CA TRP A 120 -13.83 -17.51 3.96
C TRP A 120 -13.05 -16.45 4.78
N VAL A 121 -13.60 -16.05 5.93
CA VAL A 121 -12.95 -15.14 6.88
C VAL A 121 -11.66 -15.76 7.40
N ASP A 122 -11.71 -17.03 7.85
CA ASP A 122 -10.54 -17.76 8.32
C ASP A 122 -9.47 -17.90 7.26
N ARG A 123 -9.88 -18.06 5.99
CA ARG A 123 -8.95 -18.13 4.86
C ARG A 123 -8.18 -16.82 4.71
N GLN A 124 -8.83 -15.64 4.88
CA GLN A 124 -8.14 -14.35 4.79
C GLN A 124 -7.12 -14.18 5.92
N TYR A 125 -7.49 -14.48 7.15
CA TYR A 125 -6.54 -14.43 8.27
C TYR A 125 -5.34 -15.35 8.06
N ARG A 126 -5.55 -16.59 7.65
CA ARG A 126 -4.44 -17.51 7.34
C ARG A 126 -3.58 -17.03 6.15
N ALA A 127 -4.15 -16.32 5.18
CA ALA A 127 -3.39 -15.74 4.09
C ALA A 127 -2.48 -14.61 4.59
N ILE A 128 -3.01 -13.73 5.45
CA ILE A 128 -2.23 -12.67 6.11
C ILE A 128 -1.07 -13.28 6.90
N GLU A 129 -1.33 -14.24 7.78
CA GLU A 129 -0.30 -14.88 8.61
C GLU A 129 0.85 -15.46 7.77
N ARG A 130 0.53 -16.24 6.73
CA ARG A 130 1.55 -16.82 5.83
C ARG A 130 2.34 -15.74 5.09
N ALA A 131 1.68 -14.68 4.64
CA ALA A 131 2.33 -13.59 3.94
C ALA A 131 3.27 -12.81 4.86
N LEU A 132 2.85 -12.53 6.09
CA LEU A 132 3.68 -11.87 7.10
C LEU A 132 4.95 -12.67 7.42
N ALA A 133 4.83 -13.99 7.55
CA ALA A 133 5.99 -14.87 7.77
C ALA A 133 7.01 -14.77 6.62
N VAL A 134 6.54 -14.69 5.37
CA VAL A 134 7.42 -14.49 4.20
C VAL A 134 8.00 -13.08 4.18
N MET A 135 7.18 -12.05 4.44
CA MET A 135 7.66 -10.65 4.52
C MET A 135 8.75 -10.50 5.59
N ASN A 136 8.60 -11.17 6.74
CA ASN A 136 9.59 -11.15 7.82
C ASN A 136 10.99 -11.64 7.38
N THR A 137 11.08 -12.48 6.35
CA THR A 137 12.36 -12.94 5.79
C THR A 137 12.89 -12.08 4.65
N ARG A 138 12.11 -11.12 4.14
CA ARG A 138 12.45 -10.34 2.95
C ARG A 138 12.84 -8.90 3.22
N VAL A 139 12.39 -8.35 4.35
CA VAL A 139 12.62 -6.94 4.71
C VAL A 139 14.03 -6.70 5.23
N GLY A 140 14.53 -5.49 5.05
CA GLY A 140 15.85 -5.09 5.56
C GLY A 140 16.38 -3.80 4.94
N GLY A 141 15.82 -3.37 3.82
CA GLY A 141 16.19 -2.16 3.10
C GLY A 141 15.23 -0.99 3.30
N SER A 142 15.15 -0.15 2.27
CA SER A 142 14.22 0.98 2.16
C SER A 142 13.64 1.12 0.75
N GLY A 143 13.72 0.05 -0.04
CA GLY A 143 13.21 0.03 -1.41
C GLY A 143 11.70 -0.16 -1.50
N LEU A 144 11.20 -0.30 -2.73
CA LEU A 144 9.78 -0.46 -3.03
C LEU A 144 9.12 -1.55 -2.19
N GLY A 145 9.68 -2.76 -2.16
CA GLY A 145 9.13 -3.88 -1.40
C GLY A 145 9.10 -3.60 0.10
N ASP A 146 10.14 -2.94 0.62
CA ASP A 146 10.27 -2.56 2.03
C ASP A 146 9.20 -1.54 2.44
N ILE A 147 8.97 -0.52 1.60
CA ILE A 147 7.91 0.48 1.80
C ILE A 147 6.54 -0.20 1.81
N CYS A 148 6.27 -1.09 0.86
CA CYS A 148 5.01 -1.81 0.77
C CYS A 148 4.74 -2.67 2.01
N CYS A 149 5.76 -3.39 2.52
CA CYS A 149 5.66 -4.17 3.74
C CYS A 149 5.32 -3.30 4.96
N ALA A 150 6.01 -2.17 5.13
CA ALA A 150 5.75 -1.25 6.24
C ALA A 150 4.34 -0.65 6.18
N VAL A 151 3.87 -0.26 4.99
CA VAL A 151 2.49 0.23 4.79
C VAL A 151 1.47 -0.85 5.13
N ALA A 152 1.71 -2.11 4.71
CA ALA A 152 0.78 -3.20 4.95
C ALA A 152 0.61 -3.50 6.46
N VAL A 153 1.70 -3.60 7.22
CA VAL A 153 1.61 -3.89 8.66
C VAL A 153 1.12 -2.70 9.48
N ASP A 154 1.39 -1.47 9.05
CA ASP A 154 0.81 -0.28 9.68
C ASP A 154 -0.71 -0.22 9.46
N TYR A 155 -1.18 -0.60 8.28
CA TYR A 155 -2.62 -0.73 8.01
C TYR A 155 -3.28 -1.83 8.86
N LEU A 156 -2.61 -2.98 9.04
CA LEU A 156 -3.09 -4.02 9.96
C LEU A 156 -3.20 -3.49 11.39
N SER A 157 -2.18 -2.78 11.89
CA SER A 157 -2.22 -2.16 13.22
C SER A 157 -3.34 -1.13 13.37
N PHE A 158 -3.62 -0.37 12.29
CA PHE A 158 -4.67 0.65 12.27
C PHE A 158 -6.08 0.06 12.25
N ARG A 159 -6.30 -1.05 11.54
CA ARG A 159 -7.65 -1.59 11.32
C ARG A 159 -7.97 -2.84 12.14
N PHE A 160 -6.96 -3.55 12.59
CA PHE A 160 -7.07 -4.81 13.32
C PHE A 160 -6.14 -4.77 14.55
N PRO A 161 -6.41 -3.90 15.54
CA PRO A 161 -5.53 -3.72 16.69
C PRO A 161 -5.37 -5.00 17.52
N ASP A 162 -6.34 -5.90 17.47
CA ASP A 162 -6.32 -7.19 18.17
C ASP A 162 -5.56 -8.29 17.41
N LEU A 163 -5.12 -8.03 16.17
CA LEU A 163 -4.32 -8.98 15.40
C LEU A 163 -2.86 -8.92 15.83
N ASP A 164 -2.40 -9.93 16.54
CA ASP A 164 -1.00 -10.04 16.97
C ASP A 164 -0.09 -10.48 15.80
N TRP A 165 0.21 -9.54 14.92
CA TRP A 165 1.18 -9.77 13.85
C TRP A 165 2.63 -9.61 14.32
N ARG A 166 2.86 -8.98 15.48
CA ARG A 166 4.21 -8.59 15.95
C ARG A 166 4.97 -9.75 16.58
N SER A 167 4.31 -10.55 17.41
CA SER A 167 4.97 -11.59 18.23
C SER A 167 5.75 -12.63 17.42
N HIS A 168 5.30 -12.93 16.21
CA HIS A 168 5.92 -13.96 15.38
C HIS A 168 6.77 -13.42 14.20
N ASN A 169 6.90 -12.08 14.08
CA ASN A 169 7.56 -11.45 12.94
C ASN A 169 8.60 -10.38 13.38
N PRO A 170 9.64 -10.73 14.19
CA PRO A 170 10.51 -9.75 14.82
C PRO A 170 11.32 -8.89 13.83
N ALA A 171 11.76 -9.45 12.70
CA ALA A 171 12.48 -8.67 11.69
C ALA A 171 11.55 -7.66 11.00
N LEU A 172 10.30 -8.07 10.71
CA LEU A 172 9.30 -7.19 10.12
C LEU A 172 8.88 -6.08 11.10
N VAL A 173 8.83 -6.37 12.41
CA VAL A 173 8.59 -5.37 13.47
C VAL A 173 9.69 -4.32 13.48
N ALA A 174 10.95 -4.73 13.62
CA ALA A 174 12.07 -3.81 13.63
C ALA A 174 12.16 -2.96 12.36
N HIS A 175 11.85 -3.60 11.22
CA HIS A 175 11.79 -2.94 9.93
C HIS A 175 10.69 -1.87 9.87
N ALA A 176 9.46 -2.22 10.26
CA ALA A 176 8.32 -1.31 10.27
C ALA A 176 8.56 -0.14 11.22
N ASP A 177 9.01 -0.40 12.45
CA ASP A 177 9.29 0.64 13.44
C ASP A 177 10.34 1.65 12.93
N ARG A 178 11.37 1.19 12.21
CA ARG A 178 12.36 2.04 11.55
C ARG A 178 11.77 2.90 10.44
N LEU A 179 11.01 2.32 9.51
CA LEU A 179 10.45 3.05 8.37
C LEU A 179 9.34 4.01 8.79
N LEU A 180 8.46 3.61 9.70
CA LEU A 180 7.36 4.45 10.19
C LEU A 180 7.84 5.72 10.91
N ALA A 181 9.09 5.76 11.35
CA ALA A 181 9.72 6.95 11.93
C ALA A 181 10.33 7.90 10.88
N THR A 182 10.42 7.52 9.61
CA THR A 182 10.98 8.37 8.56
C THR A 182 10.06 9.54 8.19
N PRO A 183 10.60 10.65 7.66
CA PRO A 183 9.80 11.80 7.27
C PRO A 183 8.67 11.46 6.29
N ALA A 184 8.90 10.60 5.30
CA ALA A 184 7.91 10.16 4.33
C ALA A 184 6.70 9.47 4.98
N PHE A 185 6.95 8.57 5.91
CA PHE A 185 5.88 7.86 6.61
C PHE A 185 5.15 8.73 7.63
N VAL A 186 5.87 9.64 8.31
CA VAL A 186 5.25 10.60 9.24
C VAL A 186 4.33 11.56 8.49
N ALA A 187 4.79 12.12 7.35
CA ALA A 187 4.01 13.05 6.54
C ALA A 187 2.78 12.42 5.86
N THR A 188 2.74 11.09 5.76
CA THR A 188 1.66 10.36 5.09
C THR A 188 0.78 9.56 6.02
N ARG A 189 0.94 9.72 7.35
CA ARG A 189 0.17 8.99 8.36
C ARG A 189 -1.33 9.16 8.13
N PRO A 190 -2.13 8.08 8.20
CA PRO A 190 -3.57 8.20 8.17
C PRO A 190 -4.07 9.01 9.37
N PRO A 191 -5.21 9.71 9.26
CA PRO A 191 -5.84 10.37 10.40
C PRO A 191 -6.21 9.33 11.47
N ALA A 192 -6.22 9.79 12.72
CA ALA A 192 -6.59 8.99 13.88
C ALA A 192 -8.07 8.56 13.83
#